data_a2ef4fd7b25f67abad241a4e778fe349
#
_entry.id   a2ef4fd7b25f67abad241a4e778fe349
#
_cell.length_a   1.000
_cell.length_b   1.000
_cell.length_c   1.000
_cell.angle_alpha   90.00
_cell.angle_beta   90.00
_cell.angle_gamma   90.00
#
_symmetry.space_group_name_H-M   'P 1'
#
loop_
_entity.id
_entity.type
_entity.pdbx_description
1 polymer ?
#
loop_
_entity_poly.entity_id
_entity_poly.type
_entity_poly.pdbx_seq_one_letter_code
_entity_poly.pdbx_strand_id
1 'polypeptide(L)'
;CVEDEHVDASAIIDELRESYGNKIVPFHMPMKEGTEFKGFINAAKMLECRLQPNGTYYEKEVEEGVNEELDEYRQQLMEGVAETSEELMEKFFAEEPFTEEEIKTAIVSSIAKRDLMPVICGAINTDYGANILLHDMVKYFSAPGTVTDQFVGIKVKTDEPVSAAYDVSQPVSAYVFKTIADPFVGRFSLVKVTDGILKADSAVYNANRDAEERIGKLYVLRGKEQIEVNALYAGDIGAIAKLSVTKTGDTLSPKANPIIFEKAEMPEPYTFVRYVTKTKGD
;
A
#
# COMPACT_ATOMS: atom_id res chain seq x y z
N CYS A 1 -20.12 -7.88 -1.81
CA CYS A 1 -20.11 -6.50 -2.33
C CYS A 1 -21.28 -5.72 -1.75
N VAL A 2 -21.10 -4.42 -1.47
CA VAL A 2 -22.14 -3.59 -0.84
C VAL A 2 -23.39 -3.41 -1.70
N GLU A 3 -23.33 -3.73 -3.00
CA GLU A 3 -24.47 -3.75 -3.93
C GLU A 3 -25.41 -4.93 -3.75
N ASP A 4 -24.97 -5.97 -3.05
CA ASP A 4 -25.80 -7.14 -2.77
C ASP A 4 -26.89 -6.77 -1.75
N GLU A 5 -28.14 -7.15 -2.01
CA GLU A 5 -29.27 -6.78 -1.16
C GLU A 5 -29.21 -7.41 0.23
N HIS A 6 -28.52 -8.54 0.36
CA HIS A 6 -28.38 -9.28 1.63
C HIS A 6 -27.16 -8.83 2.46
N VAL A 7 -26.34 -7.91 1.98
CA VAL A 7 -25.19 -7.40 2.71
C VAL A 7 -25.62 -6.33 3.71
N ASP A 8 -25.38 -6.62 4.99
CA ASP A 8 -25.46 -5.67 6.10
C ASP A 8 -24.06 -5.14 6.41
N ALA A 9 -23.80 -3.90 6.03
CA ALA A 9 -22.49 -3.28 6.20
C ALA A 9 -22.17 -3.01 7.67
N SER A 10 -23.16 -2.65 8.47
CA SER A 10 -23.01 -2.35 9.90
C SER A 10 -22.64 -3.62 10.66
N ALA A 11 -23.34 -4.74 10.40
CA ALA A 11 -23.01 -6.02 11.00
C ALA A 11 -21.56 -6.47 10.67
N ILE A 12 -21.07 -6.20 9.43
CA ILE A 12 -19.68 -6.50 9.05
C ILE A 12 -18.69 -5.61 9.82
N ILE A 13 -19.01 -4.34 10.01
CA ILE A 13 -18.17 -3.42 10.78
C ILE A 13 -18.10 -3.87 12.25
N ASP A 14 -19.21 -4.27 12.83
CA ASP A 14 -19.26 -4.79 14.21
C ASP A 14 -18.43 -6.05 14.36
N GLU A 15 -18.52 -7.01 13.43
CA GLU A 15 -17.68 -8.21 13.43
C GLU A 15 -16.17 -7.89 13.29
N LEU A 16 -15.82 -6.90 12.47
CA LEU A 16 -14.45 -6.42 12.36
C LEU A 16 -13.98 -5.78 13.68
N ARG A 17 -14.83 -5.03 14.37
CA ARG A 17 -14.52 -4.43 15.67
C ARG A 17 -14.39 -5.45 16.79
N GLU A 18 -15.22 -6.48 16.81
CA GLU A 18 -15.05 -7.61 17.73
C GLU A 18 -13.69 -8.28 17.56
N SER A 19 -13.20 -8.40 16.31
CA SER A 19 -11.94 -9.08 15.99
C SER A 19 -10.70 -8.20 16.18
N TYR A 20 -10.77 -6.90 15.88
CA TYR A 20 -9.62 -6.01 15.78
C TYR A 20 -9.69 -4.78 16.70
N GLY A 21 -10.81 -4.59 17.39
CA GLY A 21 -10.98 -3.49 18.35
C GLY A 21 -11.39 -2.15 17.71
N ASN A 22 -11.38 -1.10 18.54
CA ASN A 22 -11.89 0.24 18.18
C ASN A 22 -11.07 0.98 17.10
N LYS A 23 -9.91 0.44 16.72
CA LYS A 23 -9.12 0.99 15.60
C LYS A 23 -9.78 0.80 14.24
N ILE A 24 -10.82 -0.02 14.14
CA ILE A 24 -11.62 -0.17 12.94
C ILE A 24 -12.57 1.03 12.83
N VAL A 25 -12.33 1.89 11.84
CA VAL A 25 -13.10 3.11 11.64
C VAL A 25 -13.68 3.14 10.23
N PRO A 26 -15.01 3.17 10.10
CA PRO A 26 -15.66 3.32 8.81
C PRO A 26 -15.39 4.70 8.20
N PHE A 27 -14.78 4.73 7.02
CA PHE A 27 -14.63 5.95 6.24
C PHE A 27 -15.77 6.14 5.28
N HIS A 28 -16.33 5.03 4.79
CA HIS A 28 -17.44 5.05 3.86
C HIS A 28 -18.59 4.20 4.38
N MET A 29 -19.77 4.80 4.41
CA MET A 29 -21.03 4.14 4.71
C MET A 29 -21.82 3.97 3.40
N PRO A 30 -22.24 2.75 3.03
CA PRO A 30 -22.99 2.55 1.80
C PRO A 30 -24.40 3.12 1.92
N MET A 31 -24.86 3.81 0.88
CA MET A 31 -26.22 4.31 0.77
C MET A 31 -27.08 3.39 -0.09
N LYS A 32 -28.21 2.96 0.45
CA LYS A 32 -29.20 2.17 -0.26
C LYS A 32 -30.57 2.86 -0.22
N GLU A 33 -31.31 2.80 -1.33
CA GLU A 33 -32.73 3.12 -1.37
C GLU A 33 -33.47 1.82 -1.63
N GLY A 34 -34.10 1.24 -0.58
CA GLY A 34 -34.56 -0.14 -0.60
C GLY A 34 -33.38 -1.11 -0.75
N THR A 35 -33.38 -1.90 -1.83
CA THR A 35 -32.28 -2.84 -2.15
C THR A 35 -31.25 -2.26 -3.12
N GLU A 36 -31.52 -1.08 -3.68
CA GLU A 36 -30.68 -0.49 -4.70
C GLU A 36 -29.57 0.36 -4.08
N PHE A 37 -28.32 0.05 -4.46
CA PHE A 37 -27.15 0.83 -4.07
C PHE A 37 -27.11 2.16 -4.82
N LYS A 38 -26.97 3.27 -4.09
CA LYS A 38 -26.98 4.64 -4.64
C LYS A 38 -25.67 5.40 -4.52
N GLY A 39 -24.77 4.92 -3.67
CA GLY A 39 -23.48 5.60 -3.43
C GLY A 39 -22.94 5.38 -2.04
N PHE A 40 -22.15 6.32 -1.57
CA PHE A 40 -21.50 6.28 -0.26
C PHE A 40 -21.64 7.61 0.47
N ILE A 41 -21.63 7.56 1.78
CA ILE A 41 -21.35 8.72 2.60
C ILE A 41 -19.91 8.61 3.11
N ASN A 42 -19.12 9.65 2.91
CA ASN A 42 -17.78 9.76 3.46
C ASN A 42 -17.85 10.39 4.85
N ALA A 43 -17.64 9.60 5.90
CA ALA A 43 -17.73 10.05 7.27
C ALA A 43 -16.60 11.03 7.66
N ALA A 44 -15.43 10.94 7.02
CA ALA A 44 -14.31 11.85 7.29
C ALA A 44 -14.59 13.27 6.76
N LYS A 45 -15.32 13.38 5.65
CA LYS A 45 -15.64 14.66 5.01
C LYS A 45 -17.08 15.13 5.22
N MET A 46 -17.94 14.27 5.74
CA MET A 46 -19.40 14.48 5.78
C MET A 46 -19.98 14.80 4.40
N LEU A 47 -19.57 14.00 3.41
CA LEU A 47 -20.01 14.15 2.02
C LEU A 47 -20.76 12.91 1.56
N GLU A 48 -21.93 13.11 1.02
CA GLU A 48 -22.70 12.12 0.28
C GLU A 48 -22.18 12.05 -1.17
N CYS A 49 -21.66 10.90 -1.56
CA CYS A 49 -21.14 10.64 -2.92
C CYS A 49 -22.14 9.77 -3.67
N ARG A 50 -23.07 10.37 -4.40
CA ARG A 50 -24.07 9.65 -5.20
C ARG A 50 -23.51 9.28 -6.57
N LEU A 51 -23.71 8.02 -6.93
CA LEU A 51 -23.35 7.53 -8.24
C LEU A 51 -24.33 8.04 -9.31
N GLN A 52 -23.78 8.53 -10.42
CA GLN A 52 -24.52 8.93 -11.59
C GLN A 52 -24.52 7.81 -12.66
N PRO A 53 -25.49 7.78 -13.58
CA PRO A 53 -25.56 6.79 -14.65
C PRO A 53 -24.33 6.77 -15.58
N ASN A 54 -23.58 7.86 -15.64
CA ASN A 54 -22.34 7.99 -16.43
C ASN A 54 -21.08 7.50 -15.69
N GLY A 55 -21.23 6.94 -14.46
CA GLY A 55 -20.12 6.45 -13.65
C GLY A 55 -19.37 7.54 -12.87
N THR A 56 -19.80 8.80 -12.92
CA THR A 56 -19.27 9.87 -12.07
C THR A 56 -20.01 9.96 -10.74
N TYR A 57 -19.43 10.65 -9.77
CA TYR A 57 -20.09 10.92 -8.50
C TYR A 57 -20.53 12.36 -8.41
N TYR A 58 -21.70 12.57 -7.80
CA TYR A 58 -22.16 13.88 -7.34
C TYR A 58 -21.92 13.94 -5.84
N GLU A 59 -21.24 14.98 -5.38
CA GLU A 59 -20.95 15.21 -3.96
C GLU A 59 -21.93 16.25 -3.40
N LYS A 60 -22.46 15.97 -2.21
CA LYS A 60 -23.32 16.85 -1.46
C LYS A 60 -22.94 16.78 0.02
N GLU A 61 -22.92 17.91 0.68
CA GLU A 61 -22.71 17.98 2.14
C GLU A 61 -23.86 17.30 2.88
N VAL A 62 -23.52 16.57 3.92
CA VAL A 62 -24.46 15.94 4.86
C VAL A 62 -24.39 16.68 6.17
N GLU A 63 -25.53 17.14 6.67
CA GLU A 63 -25.63 17.79 7.96
C GLU A 63 -25.55 16.76 9.09
N GLU A 64 -24.90 17.14 10.20
CA GLU A 64 -24.91 16.31 11.42
C GLU A 64 -26.33 16.17 11.97
N GLY A 65 -26.65 15.02 12.58
CA GLY A 65 -27.97 14.72 13.12
C GLY A 65 -28.99 14.19 12.11
N VAL A 66 -28.60 14.02 10.83
CA VAL A 66 -29.48 13.43 9.80
C VAL A 66 -29.48 11.90 9.84
N ASN A 67 -28.38 11.30 10.27
CA ASN A 67 -28.21 9.86 10.33
C ASN A 67 -27.39 9.48 11.58
N GLU A 68 -28.05 8.86 12.57
CA GLU A 68 -27.44 8.48 13.86
C GLU A 68 -26.21 7.59 13.70
N GLU A 69 -26.23 6.64 12.77
CA GLU A 69 -25.09 5.74 12.51
C GLU A 69 -23.89 6.49 11.90
N LEU A 70 -24.14 7.45 11.01
CA LEU A 70 -23.11 8.30 10.46
C LEU A 70 -22.47 9.19 11.52
N ASP A 71 -23.29 9.78 12.39
CA ASP A 71 -22.84 10.64 13.47
C ASP A 71 -21.98 9.83 14.47
N GLU A 72 -22.35 8.60 14.76
CA GLU A 72 -21.54 7.68 15.59
C GLU A 72 -20.18 7.38 14.93
N TYR A 73 -20.15 7.06 13.63
CA TYR A 73 -18.90 6.84 12.92
C TYR A 73 -18.03 8.10 12.84
N ARG A 74 -18.67 9.26 12.66
CA ARG A 74 -17.99 10.55 12.68
C ARG A 74 -17.38 10.83 14.04
N GLN A 75 -18.12 10.63 15.13
CA GLN A 75 -17.64 10.81 16.48
C GLN A 75 -16.43 9.91 16.76
N GLN A 76 -16.49 8.63 16.44
CA GLN A 76 -15.37 7.69 16.61
C GLN A 76 -14.13 8.09 15.84
N LEU A 77 -14.31 8.62 14.60
CA LEU A 77 -13.20 9.14 13.82
C LEU A 77 -12.58 10.36 14.49
N MET A 78 -13.40 11.27 15.04
CA MET A 78 -12.91 12.47 15.71
C MET A 78 -12.23 12.15 17.04
N GLU A 79 -12.71 11.16 17.78
CA GLU A 79 -12.02 10.62 18.96
C GLU A 79 -10.63 10.08 18.58
N GLY A 80 -10.53 9.26 17.54
CA GLY A 80 -9.25 8.78 17.02
C GLY A 80 -8.31 9.89 16.53
N VAL A 81 -8.86 10.96 15.96
CA VAL A 81 -8.10 12.17 15.60
C VAL A 81 -7.57 12.88 16.85
N ALA A 82 -8.42 13.05 17.87
CA ALA A 82 -8.05 13.69 19.13
C ALA A 82 -6.91 12.98 19.87
N GLU A 83 -6.91 11.64 19.85
CA GLU A 83 -5.88 10.83 20.50
C GLU A 83 -4.48 10.98 19.89
N THR A 84 -4.34 11.64 18.75
CA THR A 84 -3.04 11.77 18.05
C THR A 84 -2.12 12.81 18.67
N SER A 85 -2.64 13.82 19.38
CA SER A 85 -1.85 14.82 20.09
C SER A 85 -2.60 15.46 21.27
N GLU A 86 -1.86 15.99 22.26
CA GLU A 86 -2.43 16.70 23.41
C GLU A 86 -3.25 17.92 22.96
N GLU A 87 -2.79 18.67 21.95
CA GLU A 87 -3.48 19.84 21.42
C GLU A 87 -4.85 19.49 20.82
N LEU A 88 -4.93 18.40 20.06
CA LEU A 88 -6.21 17.94 19.47
C LEU A 88 -7.13 17.37 20.55
N MET A 89 -6.58 16.73 21.57
CA MET A 89 -7.36 16.25 22.71
C MET A 89 -7.99 17.40 23.50
N GLU A 90 -7.23 18.49 23.73
CA GLU A 90 -7.74 19.71 24.37
C GLU A 90 -8.89 20.35 23.56
N LYS A 91 -8.72 20.46 22.24
CA LYS A 91 -9.78 20.95 21.33
C LYS A 91 -11.03 20.08 21.38
N PHE A 92 -10.86 18.77 21.38
CA PHE A 92 -11.98 17.83 21.46
C PHE A 92 -12.81 18.00 22.74
N PHE A 93 -12.15 18.10 23.89
CA PHE A 93 -12.83 18.34 25.15
C PHE A 93 -13.43 19.77 25.29
N ALA A 94 -12.86 20.74 24.55
CA ALA A 94 -13.40 22.09 24.47
C ALA A 94 -14.55 22.23 23.46
N GLU A 95 -14.93 21.12 22.79
CA GLU A 95 -15.92 21.10 21.69
C GLU A 95 -15.56 22.06 20.54
N GLU A 96 -14.25 22.31 20.34
CA GLU A 96 -13.77 23.13 19.24
C GLU A 96 -13.66 22.29 17.96
N PRO A 97 -14.11 22.81 16.79
CA PRO A 97 -14.05 22.05 15.55
C PRO A 97 -12.61 21.88 15.08
N PHE A 98 -12.28 20.67 14.59
CA PHE A 98 -11.02 20.41 13.90
C PHE A 98 -11.06 21.00 12.49
N THR A 99 -9.93 21.53 12.05
CA THR A 99 -9.72 21.90 10.65
C THR A 99 -9.52 20.64 9.77
N GLU A 100 -9.80 20.76 8.47
CA GLU A 100 -9.57 19.64 7.53
C GLU A 100 -8.11 19.15 7.51
N GLU A 101 -7.14 20.07 7.68
CA GLU A 101 -5.72 19.70 7.67
C GLU A 101 -5.31 18.99 8.97
N GLU A 102 -5.87 19.35 10.11
CA GLU A 102 -5.70 18.64 11.38
C GLU A 102 -6.24 17.22 11.28
N ILE A 103 -7.46 17.06 10.79
CA ILE A 103 -8.08 15.75 10.57
C ILE A 103 -7.22 14.88 9.63
N LYS A 104 -6.82 15.44 8.49
CA LYS A 104 -6.00 14.73 7.50
C LYS A 104 -4.66 14.30 8.09
N THR A 105 -3.95 15.20 8.76
CA THR A 105 -2.63 14.93 9.36
C THR A 105 -2.73 13.84 10.43
N ALA A 106 -3.74 13.91 11.29
CA ALA A 106 -4.02 12.92 12.31
C ALA A 106 -4.33 11.55 11.72
N ILE A 107 -5.21 11.48 10.71
CA ILE A 107 -5.56 10.23 10.02
C ILE A 107 -4.30 9.60 9.39
N VAL A 108 -3.49 10.37 8.66
CA VAL A 108 -2.24 9.87 8.04
C VAL A 108 -1.30 9.30 9.10
N SER A 109 -1.11 10.02 10.21
CA SER A 109 -0.27 9.58 11.33
C SER A 109 -0.79 8.29 11.96
N SER A 110 -2.10 8.21 12.23
CA SER A 110 -2.71 7.03 12.88
C SER A 110 -2.70 5.80 11.98
N ILE A 111 -2.92 5.96 10.67
CA ILE A 111 -2.78 4.86 9.71
C ILE A 111 -1.34 4.35 9.66
N ALA A 112 -0.35 5.26 9.62
CA ALA A 112 1.06 4.90 9.60
C ALA A 112 1.49 4.12 10.86
N LYS A 113 0.97 4.50 12.02
CA LYS A 113 1.21 3.83 13.31
C LYS A 113 0.37 2.56 13.50
N ARG A 114 -0.65 2.33 12.67
CA ARG A 114 -1.64 1.24 12.78
C ARG A 114 -2.59 1.40 13.97
N ASP A 115 -2.76 2.61 14.44
CA ASP A 115 -3.72 2.97 15.49
C ASP A 115 -5.13 3.13 14.92
N LEU A 116 -5.24 3.44 13.61
CA LEU A 116 -6.47 3.54 12.85
C LEU A 116 -6.41 2.66 11.59
N MET A 117 -7.46 1.88 11.38
CA MET A 117 -7.67 1.05 10.20
C MET A 117 -8.95 1.49 9.49
N PRO A 118 -8.85 2.23 8.37
CA PRO A 118 -10.03 2.70 7.66
C PRO A 118 -10.77 1.57 6.95
N VAL A 119 -12.09 1.52 7.13
CA VAL A 119 -12.96 0.62 6.37
C VAL A 119 -13.58 1.40 5.22
N ILE A 120 -13.34 0.92 4.01
CA ILE A 120 -13.81 1.52 2.76
C ILE A 120 -14.71 0.51 2.07
N CYS A 121 -15.91 0.94 1.68
CA CYS A 121 -16.87 0.11 0.98
C CYS A 121 -16.69 0.17 -0.54
N GLY A 122 -16.94 -0.94 -1.22
CA GLY A 122 -16.87 -1.00 -2.67
C GLY A 122 -17.70 -2.14 -3.27
N ALA A 123 -17.97 -2.04 -4.55
CA ALA A 123 -18.69 -3.02 -5.35
C ALA A 123 -17.83 -3.41 -6.56
N ILE A 124 -17.18 -4.57 -6.47
CA ILE A 124 -16.17 -5.02 -7.46
C ILE A 124 -16.79 -5.31 -8.82
N ASN A 125 -18.02 -5.86 -8.86
CA ASN A 125 -18.66 -6.27 -10.11
C ASN A 125 -19.08 -5.08 -10.99
N THR A 126 -19.36 -3.95 -10.36
CA THR A 126 -19.80 -2.71 -11.01
C THR A 126 -18.74 -1.61 -10.98
N ASP A 127 -17.56 -1.91 -10.39
CA ASP A 127 -16.42 -0.99 -10.20
C ASP A 127 -16.76 0.25 -9.36
N TYR A 128 -17.83 0.15 -8.54
CA TYR A 128 -18.25 1.23 -7.65
C TYR A 128 -17.29 1.37 -6.46
N GLY A 129 -16.85 2.59 -6.20
CA GLY A 129 -15.96 2.90 -5.09
C GLY A 129 -14.46 2.75 -5.40
N ALA A 130 -14.06 2.13 -6.52
CA ALA A 130 -12.66 1.95 -6.87
C ALA A 130 -11.91 3.29 -6.97
N ASN A 131 -12.48 4.28 -7.63
CA ASN A 131 -11.88 5.61 -7.76
C ASN A 131 -11.78 6.33 -6.40
N ILE A 132 -12.78 6.17 -5.52
CA ILE A 132 -12.76 6.75 -4.17
C ILE A 132 -11.67 6.08 -3.34
N LEU A 133 -11.56 4.75 -3.39
CA LEU A 133 -10.48 4.00 -2.73
C LEU A 133 -9.10 4.50 -3.17
N LEU A 134 -8.87 4.63 -4.48
CA LEU A 134 -7.59 5.13 -5.02
C LEU A 134 -7.31 6.57 -4.56
N HIS A 135 -8.33 7.42 -4.54
CA HIS A 135 -8.21 8.80 -4.03
C HIS A 135 -7.83 8.82 -2.54
N ASP A 136 -8.52 8.02 -1.72
CA ASP A 136 -8.25 7.95 -0.29
C ASP A 136 -6.87 7.31 0.00
N MET A 137 -6.44 6.34 -0.80
CA MET A 137 -5.08 5.82 -0.72
C MET A 137 -4.03 6.92 -0.95
N VAL A 138 -4.19 7.73 -2.01
CA VAL A 138 -3.28 8.85 -2.30
C VAL A 138 -3.33 9.92 -1.20
N LYS A 139 -4.50 10.14 -0.59
CA LYS A 139 -4.69 11.18 0.42
C LYS A 139 -4.20 10.79 1.81
N TYR A 140 -4.42 9.55 2.23
CA TYR A 140 -4.26 9.13 3.62
C TYR A 140 -3.17 8.09 3.84
N PHE A 141 -2.76 7.30 2.84
CA PHE A 141 -1.70 6.32 3.04
C PHE A 141 -0.32 6.93 2.92
N SER A 142 0.59 6.41 3.73
CA SER A 142 1.97 6.89 3.78
C SER A 142 2.71 6.60 2.47
N ALA A 143 3.41 7.60 1.95
CA ALA A 143 4.35 7.41 0.85
C ALA A 143 5.61 6.65 1.32
N PRO A 144 6.31 5.93 0.43
CA PRO A 144 7.66 5.45 0.72
C PRO A 144 8.54 6.60 1.23
N GLY A 145 9.35 6.34 2.26
CA GLY A 145 10.18 7.36 2.89
C GLY A 145 9.53 8.13 4.05
N THR A 146 8.21 8.08 4.22
CA THR A 146 7.53 8.58 5.43
C THR A 146 7.40 7.50 6.51
N VAL A 147 7.56 6.22 6.13
CA VAL A 147 7.60 5.07 7.04
C VAL A 147 9.05 4.65 7.17
N THR A 148 9.65 4.90 8.33
CA THR A 148 11.03 4.53 8.65
C THR A 148 11.17 3.03 8.89
N ASP A 149 12.37 2.50 8.65
CA ASP A 149 12.87 1.18 9.08
C ASP A 149 12.30 -0.07 8.38
N GLN A 150 11.78 0.06 7.16
CA GLN A 150 11.32 -1.13 6.41
C GLN A 150 12.47 -1.96 5.81
N PHE A 151 13.58 -1.32 5.45
CA PHE A 151 14.75 -1.97 4.88
C PHE A 151 16.00 -1.53 5.62
N VAL A 152 16.44 -2.36 6.55
CA VAL A 152 17.70 -2.21 7.27
C VAL A 152 18.71 -3.24 6.77
N GLY A 153 19.98 -2.93 6.87
CA GLY A 153 21.04 -3.82 6.41
C GLY A 153 22.41 -3.28 6.78
N ILE A 154 23.43 -3.71 6.05
CA ILE A 154 24.83 -3.31 6.28
C ILE A 154 25.49 -2.86 4.96
N LYS A 155 26.44 -1.96 5.09
CA LYS A 155 27.44 -1.67 4.06
C LYS A 155 28.53 -2.74 4.10
N VAL A 156 28.65 -3.54 3.03
CA VAL A 156 29.52 -4.74 3.04
C VAL A 156 31.00 -4.43 3.31
N LYS A 157 31.48 -3.23 2.95
CA LYS A 157 32.89 -2.87 3.14
C LYS A 157 33.27 -2.37 4.53
N THR A 158 32.30 -1.82 5.26
CA THR A 158 32.56 -1.16 6.55
C THR A 158 31.81 -1.78 7.71
N ASP A 159 30.89 -2.73 7.44
CA ASP A 159 29.94 -3.31 8.40
C ASP A 159 29.06 -2.28 9.12
N GLU A 160 28.99 -1.05 8.60
CA GLU A 160 28.14 0.00 9.14
C GLU A 160 26.68 -0.30 8.83
N PRO A 161 25.76 -0.06 9.77
CA PRO A 161 24.34 -0.18 9.52
C PRO A 161 23.89 0.83 8.45
N VAL A 162 22.92 0.42 7.63
CA VAL A 162 22.28 1.26 6.62
C VAL A 162 20.79 1.01 6.64
N SER A 163 20.01 2.07 6.49
CA SER A 163 18.57 2.00 6.27
C SER A 163 18.22 2.67 4.96
N ALA A 164 17.15 2.19 4.31
CA ALA A 164 16.61 2.82 3.11
C ALA A 164 16.14 4.25 3.41
N ALA A 165 16.61 5.21 2.64
CA ALA A 165 16.22 6.62 2.78
C ALA A 165 15.11 7.03 1.80
N TYR A 166 14.88 6.23 0.77
CA TYR A 166 13.98 6.52 -0.36
C TYR A 166 14.33 7.85 -1.06
N ASP A 167 15.61 8.16 -1.10
CA ASP A 167 16.14 9.39 -1.70
C ASP A 167 16.76 9.10 -3.07
N VAL A 168 16.23 9.75 -4.11
CA VAL A 168 16.68 9.60 -5.50
C VAL A 168 18.11 10.13 -5.75
N SER A 169 18.63 10.96 -4.84
CA SER A 169 19.99 11.51 -4.91
C SER A 169 21.07 10.55 -4.41
N GLN A 170 20.66 9.52 -3.66
CA GLN A 170 21.57 8.50 -3.13
C GLN A 170 22.03 7.51 -4.22
N PRO A 171 23.11 6.76 -3.99
CA PRO A 171 23.45 5.62 -4.84
C PRO A 171 22.31 4.62 -4.89
N VAL A 172 22.06 4.04 -6.07
CA VAL A 172 20.96 3.11 -6.27
C VAL A 172 21.05 1.91 -5.33
N SER A 173 19.93 1.57 -4.71
CA SER A 173 19.75 0.30 -4.01
C SER A 173 18.36 -0.25 -4.29
N ALA A 174 18.27 -1.59 -4.43
CA ALA A 174 17.01 -2.25 -4.69
C ALA A 174 16.98 -3.62 -4.03
N TYR A 175 15.86 -3.95 -3.41
CA TYR A 175 15.62 -5.25 -2.78
C TYR A 175 14.75 -6.13 -3.67
N VAL A 176 15.20 -7.36 -3.92
CA VAL A 176 14.46 -8.35 -4.72
C VAL A 176 13.50 -9.12 -3.81
N PHE A 177 12.24 -8.72 -3.78
CA PHE A 177 11.27 -9.32 -2.85
C PHE A 177 10.54 -10.55 -3.41
N LYS A 178 10.56 -10.77 -4.74
CA LYS A 178 9.89 -11.91 -5.38
C LYS A 178 10.52 -12.24 -6.74
N THR A 179 10.50 -13.52 -7.10
CA THR A 179 10.85 -13.99 -8.44
C THR A 179 9.66 -14.75 -9.02
N ILE A 180 9.27 -14.42 -10.25
CA ILE A 180 8.19 -15.09 -10.97
C ILE A 180 8.69 -15.64 -12.30
N ALA A 181 8.13 -16.74 -12.74
CA ALA A 181 8.35 -17.29 -14.07
C ALA A 181 7.24 -16.82 -15.02
N ASP A 182 7.63 -16.20 -16.12
CA ASP A 182 6.75 -15.77 -17.19
C ASP A 182 6.97 -16.68 -18.42
N PRO A 183 5.92 -17.22 -19.05
CA PRO A 183 6.06 -18.15 -20.18
C PRO A 183 6.75 -17.55 -21.42
N PHE A 184 6.69 -16.23 -21.59
CA PHE A 184 7.20 -15.54 -22.79
C PHE A 184 8.54 -14.85 -22.55
N VAL A 185 8.71 -14.21 -21.40
CA VAL A 185 9.91 -13.42 -21.06
C VAL A 185 10.93 -14.27 -20.30
N GLY A 186 10.46 -15.32 -19.62
CA GLY A 186 11.25 -16.15 -18.74
C GLY A 186 11.13 -15.71 -17.28
N ARG A 187 12.25 -15.41 -16.63
CA ARG A 187 12.25 -15.03 -15.21
C ARG A 187 12.21 -13.52 -15.03
N PHE A 188 11.25 -13.03 -14.20
CA PHE A 188 11.22 -11.71 -13.66
C PHE A 188 11.66 -11.70 -12.20
N SER A 189 12.53 -10.78 -11.85
CA SER A 189 12.85 -10.41 -10.48
C SER A 189 12.10 -9.14 -10.13
N LEU A 190 11.13 -9.23 -9.21
CA LEU A 190 10.38 -8.08 -8.72
C LEU A 190 11.20 -7.36 -7.67
N VAL A 191 11.37 -6.06 -7.83
CA VAL A 191 12.23 -5.23 -6.99
C VAL A 191 11.47 -4.06 -6.41
N LYS A 192 11.84 -3.70 -5.19
CA LYS A 192 11.56 -2.41 -4.56
C LYS A 192 12.85 -1.60 -4.63
N VAL A 193 12.80 -0.47 -5.33
CA VAL A 193 13.93 0.47 -5.33
C VAL A 193 13.88 1.24 -4.02
N THR A 194 14.92 1.11 -3.22
CA THR A 194 15.00 1.70 -1.88
C THR A 194 15.69 3.05 -1.89
N ASP A 195 16.69 3.22 -2.78
CA ASP A 195 17.38 4.50 -2.96
C ASP A 195 17.81 4.68 -4.40
N GLY A 196 18.06 5.92 -4.81
CA GLY A 196 18.60 6.28 -6.11
C GLY A 196 17.65 6.01 -7.27
N ILE A 197 18.26 5.74 -8.42
CA ILE A 197 17.54 5.49 -9.68
C ILE A 197 18.11 4.23 -10.32
N LEU A 198 17.30 3.21 -10.48
CA LEU A 198 17.61 2.00 -11.22
C LEU A 198 17.31 2.22 -12.70
N LYS A 199 18.31 2.16 -13.55
CA LYS A 199 18.18 2.46 -15.00
C LYS A 199 18.22 1.19 -15.84
N ALA A 200 17.46 1.17 -16.93
CA ALA A 200 17.62 0.19 -17.98
C ALA A 200 19.02 0.32 -18.63
N ASP A 201 19.49 -0.75 -19.25
CA ASP A 201 20.81 -0.86 -19.89
C ASP A 201 22.00 -0.47 -18.99
N SER A 202 21.87 -0.71 -17.69
CA SER A 202 22.90 -0.45 -16.69
C SER A 202 23.44 -1.74 -16.07
N ALA A 203 24.42 -1.62 -15.19
CA ALA A 203 24.98 -2.71 -14.40
C ALA A 203 24.81 -2.42 -12.92
N VAL A 204 24.48 -3.44 -12.14
CA VAL A 204 24.45 -3.43 -10.69
C VAL A 204 25.24 -4.61 -10.15
N TYR A 205 25.58 -4.55 -8.87
CA TYR A 205 26.27 -5.60 -8.17
C TYR A 205 25.34 -6.25 -7.14
N ASN A 206 25.33 -7.57 -7.15
CA ASN A 206 24.65 -8.37 -6.15
C ASN A 206 25.68 -8.86 -5.12
N ALA A 207 25.73 -8.19 -3.98
CA ALA A 207 26.70 -8.51 -2.93
C ALA A 207 26.39 -9.86 -2.24
N ASN A 208 25.15 -10.31 -2.23
CA ASN A 208 24.78 -11.62 -1.68
C ASN A 208 25.35 -12.79 -2.51
N ARG A 209 25.67 -12.55 -3.80
CA ARG A 209 26.15 -13.54 -4.76
C ARG A 209 27.56 -13.27 -5.27
N ASP A 210 28.17 -12.16 -4.84
CA ASP A 210 29.47 -11.69 -5.34
C ASP A 210 29.51 -11.63 -6.88
N ALA A 211 28.49 -11.04 -7.47
CA ALA A 211 28.35 -11.05 -8.94
C ALA A 211 27.80 -9.72 -9.48
N GLU A 212 28.27 -9.35 -10.66
CA GLU A 212 27.67 -8.25 -11.43
C GLU A 212 26.48 -8.77 -12.23
N GLU A 213 25.41 -8.00 -12.23
CA GLU A 213 24.20 -8.24 -13.01
C GLU A 213 23.98 -7.11 -14.01
N ARG A 214 23.66 -7.47 -15.24
CA ARG A 214 23.29 -6.49 -16.26
C ARG A 214 21.77 -6.31 -16.24
N ILE A 215 21.36 -5.08 -16.00
CA ILE A 215 19.97 -4.67 -16.16
C ILE A 215 19.73 -4.42 -17.64
N GLY A 216 18.98 -5.27 -18.30
CA GLY A 216 18.54 -5.02 -19.68
C GLY A 216 17.29 -4.14 -19.65
N LYS A 217 16.14 -4.77 -19.64
CA LYS A 217 14.84 -4.09 -19.62
C LYS A 217 14.24 -4.04 -18.23
N LEU A 218 13.60 -2.91 -17.93
CA LEU A 218 12.81 -2.68 -16.74
C LEU A 218 11.34 -2.59 -17.10
N TYR A 219 10.48 -3.05 -16.20
CA TYR A 219 9.03 -3.04 -16.39
C TYR A 219 8.29 -2.59 -15.14
N VAL A 220 7.18 -1.91 -15.35
CA VAL A 220 6.11 -1.77 -14.36
C VAL A 220 5.02 -2.78 -14.73
N LEU A 221 4.60 -3.58 -13.75
CA LEU A 221 3.54 -4.57 -13.96
C LEU A 221 2.18 -3.97 -13.58
N ARG A 222 1.24 -3.96 -14.52
CA ARG A 222 -0.12 -3.50 -14.32
C ARG A 222 -1.09 -4.64 -14.67
N GLY A 223 -1.45 -5.42 -13.66
CA GLY A 223 -2.21 -6.65 -13.89
C GLY A 223 -1.41 -7.63 -14.77
N LYS A 224 -1.92 -7.92 -15.97
CA LYS A 224 -1.23 -8.79 -16.95
C LYS A 224 -0.32 -8.01 -17.91
N GLU A 225 -0.39 -6.70 -17.90
CA GLU A 225 0.42 -5.87 -18.80
C GLU A 225 1.82 -5.64 -18.24
N GLN A 226 2.81 -5.68 -19.12
CA GLN A 226 4.22 -5.43 -18.83
C GLN A 226 4.61 -4.14 -19.54
N ILE A 227 4.65 -3.03 -18.81
CA ILE A 227 4.95 -1.70 -19.36
C ILE A 227 6.46 -1.48 -19.24
N GLU A 228 7.16 -1.43 -20.37
CA GLU A 228 8.59 -1.16 -20.39
C GLU A 228 8.87 0.29 -19.99
N VAL A 229 9.84 0.48 -19.09
CA VAL A 229 10.27 1.79 -18.60
C VAL A 229 11.79 1.94 -18.65
N ASN A 230 12.26 3.17 -18.77
CA ASN A 230 13.71 3.44 -18.84
C ASN A 230 14.38 3.50 -17.45
N ALA A 231 13.60 3.77 -16.41
CA ALA A 231 14.08 3.88 -15.03
C ALA A 231 12.98 3.57 -14.02
N LEU A 232 13.41 3.13 -12.84
CA LEU A 232 12.63 3.04 -11.61
C LEU A 232 13.31 3.91 -10.55
N TYR A 233 12.52 4.67 -9.83
CA TYR A 233 13.01 5.64 -8.83
C TYR A 233 12.87 5.09 -7.42
N ALA A 234 13.59 5.67 -6.47
CA ALA A 234 13.45 5.37 -5.05
C ALA A 234 11.96 5.40 -4.64
N GLY A 235 11.49 4.30 -4.03
CA GLY A 235 10.07 4.09 -3.71
C GLY A 235 9.29 3.25 -4.72
N ASP A 236 9.75 3.12 -5.97
CA ASP A 236 9.06 2.35 -7.00
C ASP A 236 9.17 0.84 -6.78
N ILE A 237 8.13 0.15 -7.24
CA ILE A 237 8.13 -1.29 -7.45
C ILE A 237 8.12 -1.57 -8.95
N GLY A 238 9.05 -2.41 -9.39
CA GLY A 238 9.13 -2.82 -10.77
C GLY A 238 9.67 -4.23 -10.95
N ALA A 239 9.92 -4.61 -12.20
CA ALA A 239 10.43 -5.91 -12.56
C ALA A 239 11.66 -5.81 -13.47
N ILE A 240 12.65 -6.65 -13.19
CA ILE A 240 13.86 -6.80 -14.00
C ILE A 240 13.78 -8.17 -14.70
N ALA A 241 13.91 -8.17 -16.00
CA ALA A 241 13.93 -9.40 -16.78
C ALA A 241 15.30 -10.07 -16.79
N LYS A 242 15.33 -11.39 -16.69
CA LYS A 242 16.48 -12.25 -17.05
C LYS A 242 17.76 -11.99 -16.25
N LEU A 243 17.67 -11.64 -14.97
CA LEU A 243 18.86 -11.66 -14.10
C LEU A 243 19.42 -13.08 -14.00
N SER A 244 20.73 -13.20 -13.99
CA SER A 244 21.44 -14.49 -14.13
C SER A 244 21.50 -15.26 -12.81
N VAL A 245 22.01 -14.63 -11.76
CA VAL A 245 22.30 -15.28 -10.46
C VAL A 245 21.42 -14.78 -9.31
N THR A 246 20.77 -13.63 -9.49
CA THR A 246 19.98 -12.95 -8.46
C THR A 246 18.75 -13.80 -8.07
N LYS A 247 18.48 -13.88 -6.77
CA LYS A 247 17.35 -14.60 -6.18
C LYS A 247 16.52 -13.69 -5.29
N THR A 248 15.35 -14.16 -4.92
CA THR A 248 14.51 -13.50 -3.91
C THR A 248 15.28 -13.33 -2.59
N GLY A 249 15.19 -12.15 -2.00
CA GLY A 249 15.92 -11.75 -0.79
C GLY A 249 17.31 -11.16 -1.06
N ASP A 250 17.74 -11.07 -2.32
CA ASP A 250 19.02 -10.45 -2.65
C ASP A 250 18.89 -8.93 -2.80
N THR A 251 19.98 -8.20 -2.54
CA THR A 251 20.10 -6.75 -2.70
C THR A 251 20.94 -6.41 -3.91
N LEU A 252 20.49 -5.45 -4.69
CA LEU A 252 21.21 -4.90 -5.83
C LEU A 252 21.68 -3.49 -5.50
N SER A 253 22.98 -3.20 -5.72
CA SER A 253 23.59 -1.91 -5.38
C SER A 253 24.82 -1.65 -6.28
N PRO A 254 25.47 -0.46 -6.25
CA PRO A 254 26.70 -0.26 -6.97
C PRO A 254 27.87 -1.06 -6.36
N LYS A 255 28.74 -1.62 -7.19
CA LYS A 255 29.95 -2.33 -6.75
C LYS A 255 30.90 -1.46 -5.91
N ALA A 256 30.90 -0.15 -6.16
CA ALA A 256 31.70 0.80 -5.39
C ALA A 256 31.23 0.91 -3.94
N ASN A 257 29.93 0.80 -3.69
CA ASN A 257 29.31 0.92 -2.40
C ASN A 257 28.28 -0.22 -2.18
N PRO A 258 28.74 -1.48 -2.01
CA PRO A 258 27.85 -2.62 -1.89
C PRO A 258 27.16 -2.63 -0.54
N ILE A 259 25.84 -2.88 -0.59
CA ILE A 259 25.00 -3.05 0.60
C ILE A 259 24.24 -4.37 0.54
N ILE A 260 23.88 -4.89 1.71
CA ILE A 260 23.01 -6.05 1.87
C ILE A 260 21.92 -5.70 2.87
N PHE A 261 20.68 -5.72 2.42
CA PHE A 261 19.52 -5.63 3.30
C PHE A 261 19.22 -6.96 3.98
N GLU A 262 18.66 -6.89 5.18
CA GLU A 262 18.17 -8.07 5.89
C GLU A 262 17.12 -8.79 5.07
N LYS A 263 17.19 -10.11 5.05
CA LYS A 263 16.22 -10.93 4.35
C LYS A 263 14.96 -11.04 5.21
N ALA A 264 13.80 -10.96 4.53
CA ALA A 264 12.56 -11.30 5.17
C ALA A 264 12.60 -12.76 5.66
N GLU A 265 12.16 -12.99 6.90
CA GLU A 265 12.01 -14.34 7.44
C GLU A 265 10.97 -15.09 6.63
N MET A 266 11.38 -16.21 6.06
CA MET A 266 10.49 -17.10 5.33
C MET A 266 10.12 -18.28 6.22
N PRO A 267 8.84 -18.70 6.23
CA PRO A 267 8.44 -19.88 6.97
C PRO A 267 9.22 -21.11 6.49
N GLU A 268 9.66 -21.94 7.41
CA GLU A 268 10.28 -23.20 7.03
C GLU A 268 9.23 -24.13 6.40
N PRO A 269 9.57 -24.84 5.30
CA PRO A 269 8.64 -25.76 4.66
C PRO A 269 8.42 -26.99 5.55
N TYR A 270 7.16 -27.33 5.78
CA TYR A 270 6.80 -28.54 6.55
C TYR A 270 7.00 -29.85 5.78
N THR A 271 7.10 -29.78 4.44
CA THR A 271 7.28 -30.94 3.57
C THR A 271 7.97 -30.56 2.27
N PHE A 272 8.57 -31.55 1.62
CA PHE A 272 9.26 -31.39 0.36
C PHE A 272 8.69 -32.37 -0.67
N VAL A 273 8.49 -31.92 -1.90
CA VAL A 273 8.09 -32.74 -3.02
C VAL A 273 9.14 -32.62 -4.12
N ARG A 274 9.64 -33.74 -4.59
CA ARG A 274 10.58 -33.76 -5.70
C ARG A 274 9.82 -33.83 -7.03
N TYR A 275 10.05 -32.85 -7.88
CA TYR A 275 9.58 -32.87 -9.25
C TYR A 275 10.68 -33.38 -10.17
N VAL A 276 10.30 -34.24 -11.11
CA VAL A 276 11.18 -34.72 -12.16
C VAL A 276 10.52 -34.41 -13.49
N THR A 277 11.22 -33.67 -14.35
CA THR A 277 10.75 -33.37 -15.70
C THR A 277 10.63 -34.65 -16.52
N LYS A 278 9.59 -34.77 -17.32
CA LYS A 278 9.40 -35.96 -18.23
C LYS A 278 10.22 -35.83 -19.49
N THR A 279 10.44 -34.63 -19.95
CA THR A 279 11.19 -34.30 -21.15
C THR A 279 12.23 -33.23 -20.88
N LYS A 280 13.24 -33.13 -21.77
CA LYS A 280 14.36 -32.20 -21.62
C LYS A 280 13.97 -30.74 -21.78
N GLY A 281 12.70 -30.41 -22.09
CA GLY A 281 12.16 -29.07 -22.30
C GLY A 281 11.08 -28.68 -21.31
N ASP A 282 10.74 -29.53 -20.36
CA ASP A 282 9.74 -29.25 -19.34
C ASP A 282 10.29 -28.35 -18.23
#